data_d30d5db48d1dc3b60bdbc8578a2df945
#
_entry.id   d30d5db48d1dc3b60bdbc8578a2df945
#
_cell.length_a   1.000
_cell.length_b   1.000
_cell.length_c   1.000
_cell.angle_alpha   90.00
_cell.angle_beta   90.00
_cell.angle_gamma   90.00
#
_symmetry.space_group_name_H-M   'P 1'
#
loop_
_entity.id
_entity.type
_entity.pdbx_description
1 polymer ?
#
loop_
_entity_poly.entity_id
_entity_poly.type
_entity_poly.pdbx_seq_one_letter_code
_entity_poly.pdbx_strand_id
1 'polypeptide(L)'
;MVFDAHARGFAFFGGVPLRGIFDNMKTAVAAVFVGKERGFNRRFLVMADHYMVEPTACSPAAGWEKGQVENQVQTIRGRFFQPRLRFASIEELNGWLAAECLRWASLHPHPEQKELTVAEALDLERPALQPMLSSFDGFHETAHAVTGTCLISFDRNRYSVMAKAARRAVQVRAYADRIVVRLGDEVIAEHARYFGRDRTIYDPWHYLPVLANKPGAWRNGAPFHGWNLPPALTRLRRKLGSGDEADRRFVRVLAAVLTDGLEAVEAAIREALDAGAASDEVILNILARYREPATDRPLDVVVDLKLSHPPVADCARYDTVRGLDAAA
;
A
#
# COMPACT_ATOMS: atom_id res chain seq x y z
N MET A 1 -1.41 -3.46 -16.78
CA MET A 1 -1.15 -2.51 -17.89
C MET A 1 -2.38 -2.31 -18.77
N VAL A 2 -2.93 -3.35 -19.47
CA VAL A 2 -4.12 -3.16 -20.35
C VAL A 2 -5.32 -2.60 -19.60
N PHE A 3 -5.70 -3.18 -18.48
CA PHE A 3 -6.83 -2.70 -17.65
C PHE A 3 -6.61 -1.27 -17.11
N ASP A 4 -5.40 -0.96 -16.67
CA ASP A 4 -5.03 0.38 -16.23
C ASP A 4 -5.11 1.40 -17.37
N ALA A 5 -4.67 1.01 -18.58
CA ALA A 5 -4.76 1.88 -19.76
C ALA A 5 -6.22 2.21 -20.11
N HIS A 6 -7.14 1.23 -20.03
CA HIS A 6 -8.57 1.48 -20.25
C HIS A 6 -9.16 2.39 -19.19
N ALA A 7 -8.89 2.11 -17.90
CA ALA A 7 -9.38 2.94 -16.80
C ALA A 7 -8.93 4.40 -16.95
N ARG A 8 -7.64 4.63 -17.25
CA ARG A 8 -7.09 5.98 -17.48
C ARG A 8 -7.65 6.62 -18.74
N GLY A 9 -7.83 5.84 -19.82
CA GLY A 9 -8.43 6.33 -21.06
C GLY A 9 -9.88 6.79 -20.86
N PHE A 10 -10.70 6.00 -20.20
CA PHE A 10 -12.09 6.34 -19.90
C PHE A 10 -12.19 7.56 -18.97
N ALA A 11 -11.32 7.64 -17.96
CA ALA A 11 -11.24 8.82 -17.11
C ALA A 11 -10.81 10.08 -17.91
N PHE A 12 -9.86 9.96 -18.84
CA PHE A 12 -9.40 11.06 -19.68
C PHE A 12 -10.51 11.58 -20.62
N PHE A 13 -11.27 10.66 -21.24
CA PHE A 13 -12.40 11.03 -22.10
C PHE A 13 -13.62 11.52 -21.34
N GLY A 14 -13.68 11.28 -20.02
CA GLY A 14 -14.81 11.65 -19.19
C GLY A 14 -16.01 10.71 -19.31
N GLY A 15 -15.80 9.49 -19.83
CA GLY A 15 -16.85 8.49 -19.97
C GLY A 15 -16.38 7.24 -20.71
N VAL A 16 -17.28 6.28 -20.83
CA VAL A 16 -17.04 4.96 -21.39
C VAL A 16 -17.86 4.78 -22.67
N PRO A 17 -17.24 4.33 -23.80
CA PRO A 17 -17.98 4.06 -25.03
C PRO A 17 -18.86 2.80 -24.86
N LEU A 18 -20.00 2.77 -25.59
CA LEU A 18 -20.90 1.59 -25.60
C LEU A 18 -20.21 0.37 -26.21
N ARG A 19 -19.30 0.56 -27.17
CA ARG A 19 -18.64 -0.49 -27.92
C ARG A 19 -17.15 -0.25 -28.02
N GLY A 20 -16.36 -1.32 -27.85
CA GLY A 20 -14.92 -1.30 -28.03
C GLY A 20 -14.46 -2.30 -29.08
N ILE A 21 -13.64 -1.86 -30.04
CA ILE A 21 -13.01 -2.73 -31.03
C ILE A 21 -11.59 -3.07 -30.55
N PHE A 22 -11.31 -4.36 -30.42
CA PHE A 22 -10.06 -4.85 -29.84
C PHE A 22 -9.28 -5.71 -30.83
N ASP A 23 -7.98 -5.49 -30.92
CA ASP A 23 -7.09 -6.37 -31.68
C ASP A 23 -7.00 -7.76 -30.98
N ASN A 24 -6.59 -8.78 -31.74
CA ASN A 24 -6.41 -10.15 -31.26
C ASN A 24 -5.20 -10.32 -30.31
N MET A 25 -4.97 -9.34 -29.43
CA MET A 25 -3.93 -9.44 -28.41
C MET A 25 -4.27 -10.50 -27.35
N LYS A 26 -3.29 -11.26 -26.87
CA LYS A 26 -3.47 -12.35 -25.89
C LYS A 26 -4.13 -11.92 -24.58
N THR A 27 -4.05 -10.67 -24.22
CA THR A 27 -4.70 -10.12 -23.03
C THR A 27 -6.21 -9.91 -23.20
N ALA A 28 -6.69 -9.70 -24.43
CA ALA A 28 -8.10 -9.55 -24.76
C ALA A 28 -8.68 -10.86 -25.30
N VAL A 29 -7.99 -11.53 -26.22
CA VAL A 29 -8.46 -12.73 -26.92
C VAL A 29 -7.65 -13.93 -26.47
N ALA A 30 -8.31 -14.91 -25.84
CA ALA A 30 -7.70 -16.16 -25.38
C ALA A 30 -7.57 -17.19 -26.50
N ALA A 31 -8.56 -17.26 -27.42
CA ALA A 31 -8.57 -18.18 -28.54
C ALA A 31 -9.19 -17.52 -29.78
N VAL A 32 -8.60 -17.86 -30.92
CA VAL A 32 -9.07 -17.44 -32.26
C VAL A 32 -9.60 -18.71 -32.94
N PHE A 33 -10.92 -18.78 -33.14
CA PHE A 33 -11.57 -19.86 -33.87
C PHE A 33 -11.64 -19.58 -35.36
N VAL A 34 -12.00 -20.58 -36.13
CA VAL A 34 -12.21 -20.42 -37.58
C VAL A 34 -13.43 -19.49 -37.81
N GLY A 35 -13.26 -18.47 -38.64
CA GLY A 35 -14.30 -17.46 -38.89
C GLY A 35 -14.21 -16.23 -37.97
N LYS A 36 -15.35 -15.68 -37.56
CA LYS A 36 -15.45 -14.46 -36.74
C LYS A 36 -15.53 -14.74 -35.23
N GLU A 37 -15.66 -16.00 -34.84
CA GLU A 37 -15.78 -16.36 -33.41
C GLU A 37 -14.44 -16.19 -32.69
N ARG A 38 -14.51 -15.62 -31.50
CA ARG A 38 -13.35 -15.34 -30.63
C ARG A 38 -13.69 -15.75 -29.19
N GLY A 39 -12.77 -16.45 -28.56
CA GLY A 39 -12.81 -16.63 -27.12
C GLY A 39 -12.08 -15.49 -26.43
N PHE A 40 -12.79 -14.57 -25.83
CA PHE A 40 -12.16 -13.53 -25.03
C PHE A 40 -11.56 -14.08 -23.74
N ASN A 41 -10.51 -13.45 -23.25
CA ASN A 41 -9.95 -13.74 -21.94
C ASN A 41 -10.99 -13.43 -20.86
N ARG A 42 -11.21 -14.39 -19.95
CA ARG A 42 -12.21 -14.24 -18.88
C ARG A 42 -12.05 -12.95 -18.06
N ARG A 43 -10.81 -12.60 -17.72
CA ARG A 43 -10.52 -11.38 -16.96
C ARG A 43 -10.81 -10.10 -17.76
N PHE A 44 -10.60 -10.18 -19.07
CA PHE A 44 -10.96 -9.09 -19.99
C PHE A 44 -12.47 -8.91 -20.08
N LEU A 45 -13.24 -10.01 -20.16
CA LEU A 45 -14.71 -9.93 -20.14
C LEU A 45 -15.23 -9.30 -18.83
N VAL A 46 -14.67 -9.69 -17.68
CA VAL A 46 -15.05 -9.07 -16.39
C VAL A 46 -14.79 -7.56 -16.40
N MET A 47 -13.72 -7.09 -17.05
CA MET A 47 -13.48 -5.65 -17.22
C MET A 47 -14.52 -5.02 -18.18
N ALA A 48 -14.81 -5.66 -19.29
CA ALA A 48 -15.78 -5.17 -20.25
C ALA A 48 -17.19 -5.07 -19.62
N ASP A 49 -17.59 -6.10 -18.85
CA ASP A 49 -18.85 -6.11 -18.10
C ASP A 49 -18.90 -5.02 -17.02
N HIS A 50 -17.77 -4.82 -16.28
CA HIS A 50 -17.67 -3.77 -15.27
C HIS A 50 -17.93 -2.38 -15.84
N TYR A 51 -17.43 -2.12 -17.05
CA TYR A 51 -17.62 -0.85 -17.75
C TYR A 51 -18.85 -0.84 -18.67
N MET A 52 -19.56 -1.94 -18.80
CA MET A 52 -20.69 -2.13 -19.71
C MET A 52 -20.32 -1.84 -21.19
N VAL A 53 -19.08 -2.19 -21.59
CA VAL A 53 -18.59 -2.07 -22.95
C VAL A 53 -18.83 -3.36 -23.71
N GLU A 54 -19.47 -3.29 -24.87
CA GLU A 54 -19.59 -4.43 -25.80
C GLU A 54 -18.24 -4.67 -26.48
N PRO A 55 -17.51 -5.76 -26.18
CA PRO A 55 -16.23 -6.02 -26.82
C PRO A 55 -16.43 -6.67 -28.19
N THR A 56 -15.85 -6.05 -29.22
CA THR A 56 -15.82 -6.59 -30.57
C THR A 56 -14.36 -6.87 -30.97
N ALA A 57 -14.07 -8.07 -31.42
CA ALA A 57 -12.73 -8.39 -31.94
C ALA A 57 -12.58 -7.99 -33.41
N CYS A 58 -11.41 -7.51 -33.81
CA CYS A 58 -11.08 -7.26 -35.21
C CYS A 58 -11.24 -8.53 -36.05
N SER A 59 -11.73 -8.38 -37.29
CA SER A 59 -11.83 -9.48 -38.25
C SER A 59 -10.44 -10.01 -38.61
N PRO A 60 -10.25 -11.33 -38.75
CA PRO A 60 -8.97 -11.89 -39.21
C PRO A 60 -8.64 -11.37 -40.62
N ALA A 61 -7.40 -11.00 -40.84
CA ALA A 61 -6.90 -10.51 -42.11
C ALA A 61 -7.54 -9.19 -42.62
N ALA A 62 -8.37 -8.51 -41.85
CA ALA A 62 -8.86 -7.18 -42.19
C ALA A 62 -7.75 -6.13 -41.96
N GLY A 63 -6.75 -6.11 -42.81
CA GLY A 63 -5.61 -5.19 -42.73
C GLY A 63 -5.99 -3.73 -42.72
N TRP A 64 -7.16 -3.37 -43.24
CA TRP A 64 -7.70 -2.00 -43.23
C TRP A 64 -8.20 -1.59 -41.81
N GLU A 65 -8.76 -2.50 -41.03
CA GLU A 65 -9.14 -2.24 -39.63
C GLU A 65 -7.87 -2.08 -38.76
N LYS A 66 -6.82 -2.84 -39.03
CA LYS A 66 -5.55 -2.84 -38.32
C LYS A 66 -4.62 -1.70 -38.75
N GLY A 67 -4.65 -1.32 -40.02
CA GLY A 67 -3.80 -0.28 -40.59
C GLY A 67 -3.98 1.08 -39.92
N GLN A 68 -5.17 1.41 -39.46
CA GLN A 68 -5.41 2.66 -38.72
C GLN A 68 -4.68 2.65 -37.37
N VAL A 69 -4.75 1.58 -36.60
CA VAL A 69 -4.11 1.50 -35.26
C VAL A 69 -2.59 1.49 -35.38
N GLU A 70 -2.02 0.71 -36.31
CA GLU A 70 -0.56 0.65 -36.54
C GLU A 70 0.00 1.98 -37.02
N ASN A 71 -0.70 2.67 -37.93
CA ASN A 71 -0.33 4.01 -38.39
C ASN A 71 -0.41 5.04 -37.24
N GLN A 72 -1.40 4.95 -36.36
CA GLN A 72 -1.53 5.84 -35.19
C GLN A 72 -0.35 5.71 -34.23
N VAL A 73 0.16 4.50 -33.99
CA VAL A 73 1.34 4.31 -33.13
C VAL A 73 2.56 5.04 -33.69
N GLN A 74 2.82 4.93 -35.00
CA GLN A 74 3.94 5.63 -35.64
C GLN A 74 3.72 7.15 -35.63
N THR A 75 2.52 7.58 -35.90
CA THR A 75 2.13 9.01 -35.88
C THR A 75 2.31 9.62 -34.50
N ILE A 76 1.86 8.94 -33.43
CA ILE A 76 2.02 9.38 -32.04
C ILE A 76 3.49 9.44 -31.65
N ARG A 77 4.30 8.43 -32.02
CA ARG A 77 5.74 8.45 -31.79
C ARG A 77 6.44 9.62 -32.45
N GLY A 78 6.14 9.88 -33.72
CA GLY A 78 6.71 11.01 -34.46
C GLY A 78 6.27 12.35 -33.90
N ARG A 79 5.01 12.45 -33.47
CA ARG A 79 4.40 13.70 -33.01
C ARG A 79 4.83 14.12 -31.61
N PHE A 80 4.81 13.18 -30.65
CA PHE A 80 5.01 13.50 -29.23
C PHE A 80 6.36 13.06 -28.68
N PHE A 81 7.08 12.14 -29.33
CA PHE A 81 8.31 11.59 -28.78
C PHE A 81 9.56 11.89 -29.61
N GLN A 82 9.46 12.84 -30.51
CA GLN A 82 10.61 13.38 -31.25
C GLN A 82 10.64 14.92 -31.14
N PRO A 83 11.82 15.50 -30.78
CA PRO A 83 13.07 14.86 -30.39
C PRO A 83 12.92 14.06 -29.09
N ARG A 84 13.94 13.21 -28.77
CA ARG A 84 13.90 12.35 -27.57
C ARG A 84 13.74 13.18 -26.30
N LEU A 85 12.63 12.98 -25.61
CA LEU A 85 12.28 13.66 -24.37
C LEU A 85 13.02 13.06 -23.16
N ARG A 86 13.19 13.86 -22.13
CA ARG A 86 13.75 13.44 -20.83
C ARG A 86 12.87 13.99 -19.73
N PHE A 87 12.44 13.10 -18.83
CA PHE A 87 11.62 13.40 -17.66
C PHE A 87 12.25 12.78 -16.42
N ALA A 88 12.01 13.37 -15.27
CA ALA A 88 12.48 12.85 -13.99
C ALA A 88 11.68 11.60 -13.56
N SER A 89 10.40 11.52 -13.93
CA SER A 89 9.52 10.40 -13.58
C SER A 89 8.51 10.08 -14.68
N ILE A 90 7.87 8.92 -14.57
CA ILE A 90 6.74 8.52 -15.44
C ILE A 90 5.51 9.41 -15.20
N GLU A 91 5.31 9.86 -13.98
CA GLU A 91 4.21 10.76 -13.61
C GLU A 91 4.35 12.11 -14.32
N GLU A 92 5.55 12.67 -14.36
CA GLU A 92 5.86 13.90 -15.08
C GLU A 92 5.63 13.72 -16.59
N LEU A 93 6.09 12.62 -17.18
CA LEU A 93 5.83 12.27 -18.57
C LEU A 93 4.32 12.18 -18.85
N ASN A 94 3.56 11.49 -18.00
CA ASN A 94 2.11 11.32 -18.20
C ASN A 94 1.36 12.66 -18.10
N GLY A 95 1.73 13.52 -17.16
CA GLY A 95 1.15 14.86 -17.01
C GLY A 95 1.42 15.72 -18.24
N TRP A 96 2.66 15.75 -18.72
CA TRP A 96 3.05 16.44 -19.94
C TRP A 96 2.30 15.90 -21.16
N LEU A 97 2.24 14.56 -21.33
CA LEU A 97 1.58 13.93 -22.47
C LEU A 97 0.08 14.22 -22.50
N ALA A 98 -0.60 14.20 -21.34
CA ALA A 98 -2.01 14.56 -21.27
C ALA A 98 -2.25 16.02 -21.72
N ALA A 99 -1.44 16.96 -21.25
CA ALA A 99 -1.52 18.35 -21.67
C ALA A 99 -1.25 18.53 -23.17
N GLU A 100 -0.24 17.84 -23.72
CA GLU A 100 0.08 17.88 -25.14
C GLU A 100 -1.01 17.27 -26.02
N CYS A 101 -1.64 16.16 -25.59
CA CYS A 101 -2.76 15.57 -26.30
C CYS A 101 -3.94 16.55 -26.39
N LEU A 102 -4.28 17.22 -25.28
CA LEU A 102 -5.35 18.21 -25.26
C LEU A 102 -5.01 19.44 -26.12
N ARG A 103 -3.79 19.96 -26.00
CA ARG A 103 -3.31 21.08 -26.83
C ARG A 103 -3.39 20.74 -28.32
N TRP A 104 -2.92 19.53 -28.71
CA TRP A 104 -2.97 19.08 -30.08
C TRP A 104 -4.42 18.97 -30.58
N ALA A 105 -5.30 18.33 -29.80
CA ALA A 105 -6.70 18.13 -30.13
C ALA A 105 -7.46 19.46 -30.35
N SER A 106 -7.09 20.50 -29.57
CA SER A 106 -7.71 21.84 -29.71
C SER A 106 -7.22 22.62 -30.93
N LEU A 107 -6.07 22.27 -31.52
CA LEU A 107 -5.48 23.00 -32.64
C LEU A 107 -5.70 22.32 -33.99
N HIS A 108 -6.10 21.06 -34.03
CA HIS A 108 -6.16 20.29 -35.26
C HIS A 108 -7.59 19.92 -35.62
N PRO A 109 -7.94 20.04 -36.93
CA PRO A 109 -9.26 19.69 -37.41
C PRO A 109 -9.50 18.18 -37.28
N HIS A 110 -10.76 17.82 -37.03
CA HIS A 110 -11.19 16.42 -36.98
C HIS A 110 -11.05 15.81 -38.39
N PRO A 111 -10.57 14.53 -38.51
CA PRO A 111 -10.30 13.94 -39.85
C PRO A 111 -11.50 13.87 -40.77
N GLU A 112 -12.68 13.62 -40.23
CA GLU A 112 -13.94 13.48 -40.99
C GLU A 112 -14.78 14.76 -40.97
N GLN A 113 -14.89 15.42 -39.81
CA GLN A 113 -15.65 16.66 -39.59
C GLN A 113 -14.71 17.86 -39.58
N LYS A 114 -14.22 18.26 -40.75
CA LYS A 114 -13.15 19.28 -40.91
C LYS A 114 -13.49 20.66 -40.37
N GLU A 115 -14.75 20.93 -40.14
CA GLU A 115 -15.26 22.17 -39.56
C GLU A 115 -14.99 22.25 -38.05
N LEU A 116 -14.79 21.11 -37.40
CA LEU A 116 -14.54 20.99 -35.97
C LEU A 116 -13.09 20.62 -35.70
N THR A 117 -12.57 21.05 -34.56
CA THR A 117 -11.35 20.50 -33.99
C THR A 117 -11.62 19.11 -33.37
N VAL A 118 -10.56 18.34 -33.14
CA VAL A 118 -10.68 17.04 -32.46
C VAL A 118 -11.27 17.21 -31.07
N ALA A 119 -10.93 18.30 -30.36
CA ALA A 119 -11.47 18.58 -29.01
C ALA A 119 -12.98 18.91 -29.07
N GLU A 120 -13.42 19.77 -30.03
CA GLU A 120 -14.83 20.10 -30.19
C GLU A 120 -15.67 18.88 -30.58
N ALA A 121 -15.15 18.00 -31.44
CA ALA A 121 -15.81 16.72 -31.74
C ALA A 121 -15.99 15.85 -30.52
N LEU A 122 -14.95 15.73 -29.66
CA LEU A 122 -15.05 15.00 -28.40
C LEU A 122 -16.08 15.60 -27.45
N ASP A 123 -16.18 16.93 -27.37
CA ASP A 123 -17.16 17.62 -26.53
C ASP A 123 -18.60 17.34 -26.98
N LEU A 124 -18.82 17.19 -28.28
CA LEU A 124 -20.12 16.75 -28.83
C LEU A 124 -20.42 15.28 -28.57
N GLU A 125 -19.40 14.42 -28.50
CA GLU A 125 -19.55 12.98 -28.20
C GLU A 125 -19.76 12.69 -26.72
N ARG A 126 -19.22 13.50 -25.81
CA ARG A 126 -19.29 13.26 -24.36
C ARG A 126 -20.67 12.94 -23.81
N PRO A 127 -21.77 13.61 -24.23
CA PRO A 127 -23.11 13.25 -23.74
C PRO A 127 -23.57 11.84 -24.14
N ALA A 128 -22.95 11.23 -25.17
CA ALA A 128 -23.26 9.87 -25.61
C ALA A 128 -22.43 8.81 -24.89
N LEU A 129 -21.39 9.20 -24.14
CA LEU A 129 -20.59 8.28 -23.34
C LEU A 129 -21.34 7.89 -22.06
N GLN A 130 -21.16 6.63 -21.64
CA GLN A 130 -21.67 6.15 -20.36
C GLN A 130 -20.84 6.71 -19.20
N PRO A 131 -21.44 6.98 -18.03
CA PRO A 131 -20.69 7.43 -16.87
C PRO A 131 -19.75 6.31 -16.35
N MET A 132 -18.49 6.65 -16.04
CA MET A 132 -17.56 5.77 -15.38
C MET A 132 -17.83 5.79 -13.87
N LEU A 133 -18.55 4.79 -13.36
CA LEU A 133 -18.94 4.73 -11.93
C LEU A 133 -17.76 4.47 -10.99
N SER A 134 -16.84 3.60 -11.41
CA SER A 134 -15.63 3.27 -10.63
C SER A 134 -14.54 2.71 -11.54
N SER A 135 -13.29 2.75 -11.08
CA SER A 135 -12.18 2.09 -11.77
C SER A 135 -12.23 0.59 -11.58
N PHE A 136 -11.98 -0.17 -12.64
CA PHE A 136 -11.86 -1.63 -12.56
C PHE A 136 -10.63 -2.03 -11.74
N ASP A 137 -10.81 -3.00 -10.83
CA ASP A 137 -9.70 -3.59 -10.05
C ASP A 137 -8.88 -4.56 -10.91
N GLY A 138 -8.01 -3.98 -11.73
CA GLY A 138 -7.29 -4.63 -12.82
C GLY A 138 -5.94 -5.21 -12.42
N PHE A 139 -5.91 -6.34 -11.72
CA PHE A 139 -4.70 -7.05 -11.36
C PHE A 139 -4.51 -8.37 -12.11
N HIS A 140 -3.27 -8.87 -12.11
CA HIS A 140 -2.94 -10.25 -12.45
C HIS A 140 -2.55 -10.99 -11.17
N GLU A 141 -3.24 -12.08 -10.85
CA GLU A 141 -3.01 -12.85 -9.64
C GLU A 141 -2.22 -14.11 -9.90
N THR A 142 -1.20 -14.35 -9.09
CA THR A 142 -0.35 -15.56 -9.14
C THR A 142 -0.04 -16.04 -7.74
N ALA A 143 0.09 -17.37 -7.57
CA ALA A 143 0.49 -17.98 -6.30
C ALA A 143 2.02 -18.05 -6.21
N HIS A 144 2.57 -17.66 -5.06
CA HIS A 144 3.99 -17.70 -4.75
C HIS A 144 4.27 -18.29 -3.38
N ALA A 145 5.43 -18.92 -3.22
CA ALA A 145 5.92 -19.36 -1.93
C ALA A 145 6.79 -18.28 -1.29
N VAL A 146 6.59 -18.05 0.01
CA VAL A 146 7.41 -17.15 0.80
C VAL A 146 8.63 -17.91 1.31
N THR A 147 9.82 -17.35 1.15
CA THR A 147 11.06 -17.91 1.70
C THR A 147 11.08 -17.83 3.22
N GLY A 148 11.99 -18.59 3.88
CA GLY A 148 12.22 -18.47 5.33
C GLY A 148 12.76 -17.09 5.77
N THR A 149 13.21 -16.27 4.83
CA THR A 149 13.67 -14.89 5.04
C THR A 149 12.60 -13.85 4.70
N CYS A 150 11.32 -14.26 4.66
CA CYS A 150 10.16 -13.40 4.41
C CYS A 150 10.20 -12.65 3.06
N LEU A 151 10.65 -13.32 2.01
CA LEU A 151 10.72 -12.78 0.65
C LEU A 151 9.88 -13.62 -0.31
N ILE A 152 9.21 -12.97 -1.24
CA ILE A 152 8.66 -13.56 -2.46
C ILE A 152 9.50 -13.15 -3.65
N SER A 153 9.55 -13.99 -4.69
CA SER A 153 10.15 -13.66 -5.98
C SER A 153 9.03 -13.35 -6.97
N PHE A 154 9.05 -12.14 -7.55
CA PHE A 154 8.10 -11.73 -8.57
C PHE A 154 8.82 -10.88 -9.62
N ASP A 155 8.59 -11.18 -10.90
CA ASP A 155 9.13 -10.44 -12.05
C ASP A 155 10.65 -10.20 -11.95
N ARG A 156 11.42 -11.27 -11.56
CA ARG A 156 12.89 -11.25 -11.38
C ARG A 156 13.40 -10.32 -10.27
N ASN A 157 12.52 -9.91 -9.37
CA ASN A 157 12.85 -9.13 -8.17
C ASN A 157 12.35 -9.88 -6.93
N ARG A 158 12.83 -9.47 -5.76
CA ARG A 158 12.38 -9.98 -4.48
C ARG A 158 11.72 -8.87 -3.69
N TYR A 159 10.63 -9.22 -3.03
CA TYR A 159 9.85 -8.28 -2.23
C TYR A 159 9.61 -8.87 -0.85
N SER A 160 9.78 -8.07 0.18
CA SER A 160 9.52 -8.52 1.54
C SER A 160 8.04 -8.61 1.84
N VAL A 161 7.68 -9.51 2.74
CA VAL A 161 6.32 -9.68 3.27
C VAL A 161 6.38 -9.82 4.78
N MET A 162 5.26 -9.57 5.46
CA MET A 162 5.17 -9.74 6.91
C MET A 162 5.68 -11.10 7.35
N ALA A 163 6.48 -11.13 8.42
CA ALA A 163 7.17 -12.32 8.95
C ALA A 163 6.23 -13.51 9.24
N LYS A 164 4.95 -13.25 9.57
CA LYS A 164 3.94 -14.29 9.79
C LYS A 164 3.65 -15.16 8.56
N ALA A 165 4.00 -14.71 7.37
CA ALA A 165 3.82 -15.44 6.12
C ALA A 165 5.04 -16.31 5.75
N ALA A 166 6.12 -16.29 6.53
CA ALA A 166 7.32 -17.06 6.23
C ALA A 166 6.99 -18.55 6.00
N ARG A 167 7.54 -19.12 4.91
CA ARG A 167 7.34 -20.51 4.48
C ARG A 167 5.89 -20.88 4.12
N ARG A 168 5.01 -19.91 3.89
CA ARG A 168 3.62 -20.12 3.47
C ARG A 168 3.43 -19.77 2.00
N ALA A 169 2.37 -20.30 1.40
CA ALA A 169 1.91 -19.89 0.07
C ALA A 169 1.05 -18.63 0.20
N VAL A 170 1.24 -17.69 -0.73
CA VAL A 170 0.55 -16.40 -0.77
C VAL A 170 0.07 -16.09 -2.18
N GLN A 171 -0.93 -15.22 -2.32
CA GLN A 171 -1.38 -14.67 -3.59
C GLN A 171 -0.72 -13.31 -3.82
N VAL A 172 -0.16 -13.13 -5.00
CA VAL A 172 0.43 -11.87 -5.45
C VAL A 172 -0.49 -11.27 -6.52
N ARG A 173 -1.06 -10.11 -6.24
CA ARG A 173 -1.83 -9.30 -7.17
C ARG A 173 -0.93 -8.23 -7.76
N ALA A 174 -0.60 -8.38 -9.04
CA ALA A 174 0.24 -7.43 -9.75
C ALA A 174 -0.62 -6.42 -10.50
N TYR A 175 -0.52 -5.17 -10.10
CA TYR A 175 -1.09 -4.01 -10.78
C TYR A 175 -0.09 -3.40 -11.77
N ALA A 176 -0.46 -2.28 -12.39
CA ALA A 176 0.42 -1.57 -13.30
C ALA A 176 1.61 -0.91 -12.56
N ASP A 177 1.37 -0.39 -11.37
CA ASP A 177 2.26 0.43 -10.55
C ASP A 177 2.74 -0.24 -9.26
N ARG A 178 2.00 -1.24 -8.76
CA ARG A 178 2.27 -1.88 -7.47
C ARG A 178 2.02 -3.38 -7.49
N ILE A 179 2.50 -4.06 -6.47
CA ILE A 179 2.14 -5.43 -6.13
C ILE A 179 1.52 -5.46 -4.73
N VAL A 180 0.47 -6.23 -4.59
CA VAL A 180 -0.20 -6.48 -3.30
C VAL A 180 -0.10 -7.96 -3.00
N VAL A 181 0.42 -8.31 -1.84
CA VAL A 181 0.58 -9.71 -1.40
C VAL A 181 -0.45 -10.04 -0.36
N ARG A 182 -1.17 -11.13 -0.54
CA ARG A 182 -2.24 -11.56 0.34
C ARG A 182 -1.97 -12.95 0.91
N LEU A 183 -2.34 -13.13 2.18
CA LEU A 183 -2.39 -14.42 2.85
C LEU A 183 -3.85 -14.67 3.25
N GLY A 184 -4.57 -15.46 2.44
CA GLY A 184 -6.03 -15.51 2.52
C GLY A 184 -6.64 -14.14 2.21
N ASP A 185 -7.49 -13.64 3.10
CA ASP A 185 -8.16 -12.34 2.93
C ASP A 185 -7.34 -11.15 3.44
N GLU A 186 -6.20 -11.40 4.06
CA GLU A 186 -5.38 -10.35 4.65
C GLU A 186 -4.30 -9.86 3.68
N VAL A 187 -4.14 -8.54 3.57
CA VAL A 187 -3.00 -7.91 2.88
C VAL A 187 -1.79 -7.94 3.82
N ILE A 188 -0.71 -8.60 3.40
CA ILE A 188 0.51 -8.78 4.19
C ILE A 188 1.71 -8.00 3.64
N ALA A 189 1.59 -7.42 2.47
CA ALA A 189 2.55 -6.46 1.91
C ALA A 189 1.95 -5.71 0.72
N GLU A 190 2.36 -4.47 0.58
CA GLU A 190 2.17 -3.67 -0.63
C GLU A 190 3.49 -2.98 -0.98
N HIS A 191 3.91 -3.08 -2.23
CA HIS A 191 5.14 -2.47 -2.71
C HIS A 191 4.92 -1.79 -4.06
N ALA A 192 5.60 -0.69 -4.31
CA ALA A 192 5.72 -0.15 -5.65
C ALA A 192 6.37 -1.20 -6.57
N ARG A 193 5.81 -1.40 -7.76
CA ARG A 193 6.32 -2.36 -8.72
C ARG A 193 7.61 -1.86 -9.36
N TYR A 194 8.66 -2.67 -9.28
CA TYR A 194 9.94 -2.37 -9.91
C TYR A 194 10.08 -3.15 -11.22
N PHE A 195 10.33 -2.45 -12.32
CA PHE A 195 10.40 -3.03 -13.67
C PHE A 195 11.83 -3.44 -14.09
N GLY A 196 12.83 -3.17 -13.29
CA GLY A 196 14.20 -3.66 -13.46
C GLY A 196 14.35 -5.11 -13.05
N ARG A 197 15.59 -5.54 -12.77
CA ARG A 197 15.92 -6.93 -12.41
C ARG A 197 16.81 -6.96 -11.17
N ASP A 198 16.82 -8.12 -10.52
CA ASP A 198 17.78 -8.52 -9.47
C ASP A 198 17.78 -7.61 -8.24
N ARG A 199 16.70 -6.86 -8.02
CA ARG A 199 16.56 -6.01 -6.85
C ARG A 199 15.79 -6.73 -5.73
N THR A 200 16.26 -6.54 -4.49
CA THR A 200 15.49 -6.91 -3.30
C THR A 200 14.93 -5.63 -2.66
N ILE A 201 13.61 -5.56 -2.59
CA ILE A 201 12.85 -4.44 -2.03
C ILE A 201 12.37 -4.85 -0.64
N TYR A 202 12.87 -4.16 0.37
CA TYR A 202 12.52 -4.41 1.75
C TYR A 202 11.57 -3.33 2.27
N ASP A 203 10.57 -3.77 3.06
CA ASP A 203 9.90 -2.94 4.02
C ASP A 203 10.35 -3.41 5.42
N PRO A 204 11.07 -2.59 6.19
CA PRO A 204 11.57 -2.96 7.51
C PRO A 204 10.47 -3.33 8.50
N TRP A 205 9.28 -2.76 8.35
CA TRP A 205 8.12 -3.05 9.21
C TRP A 205 7.69 -4.51 9.16
N HIS A 206 7.93 -5.20 8.05
CA HIS A 206 7.63 -6.63 7.90
C HIS A 206 8.43 -7.52 8.85
N TYR A 207 9.58 -7.04 9.34
CA TYR A 207 10.53 -7.81 10.14
C TYR A 207 10.47 -7.50 11.64
N LEU A 208 9.56 -6.65 12.10
CA LEU A 208 9.45 -6.30 13.53
C LEU A 208 9.30 -7.53 14.44
N PRO A 209 8.47 -8.56 14.09
CA PRO A 209 8.37 -9.76 14.92
C PRO A 209 9.69 -10.55 15.03
N VAL A 210 10.54 -10.45 14.01
CA VAL A 210 11.87 -11.11 14.00
C VAL A 210 12.84 -10.36 14.90
N LEU A 211 12.75 -9.03 14.96
CA LEU A 211 13.58 -8.21 15.84
C LEU A 211 13.35 -8.50 17.31
N ALA A 212 12.12 -8.86 17.72
CA ALA A 212 11.83 -9.24 19.10
C ALA A 212 12.73 -10.40 19.57
N ASN A 213 13.03 -11.34 18.67
CA ASN A 213 13.89 -12.49 18.95
C ASN A 213 15.39 -12.21 18.74
N LYS A 214 15.73 -11.22 17.91
CA LYS A 214 17.11 -10.86 17.57
C LYS A 214 17.27 -9.33 17.50
N PRO A 215 17.25 -8.63 18.64
CA PRO A 215 17.30 -7.17 18.68
C PRO A 215 18.51 -6.56 17.97
N GLY A 216 19.68 -7.20 18.05
CA GLY A 216 20.89 -6.74 17.36
C GLY A 216 20.82 -6.78 15.82
N ALA A 217 19.86 -7.50 15.23
CA ALA A 217 19.67 -7.55 13.78
C ALA A 217 19.24 -6.19 13.21
N TRP A 218 18.69 -5.30 14.01
CA TRP A 218 18.34 -3.95 13.65
C TRP A 218 19.54 -3.15 13.10
N ARG A 219 20.75 -3.36 13.65
CA ARG A 219 21.96 -2.63 13.22
C ARG A 219 22.52 -3.10 11.89
N ASN A 220 22.50 -4.41 11.63
CA ASN A 220 23.25 -5.04 10.54
C ASN A 220 22.36 -5.85 9.58
N GLY A 221 21.07 -5.99 9.85
CA GLY A 221 20.17 -6.74 8.98
C GLY A 221 19.87 -6.00 7.69
N ALA A 222 20.00 -6.68 6.54
CA ALA A 222 19.75 -6.11 5.23
C ALA A 222 18.39 -5.36 5.11
N PRO A 223 17.29 -5.79 5.74
CA PRO A 223 16.03 -5.05 5.71
C PRO A 223 16.08 -3.66 6.34
N PHE A 224 17.03 -3.40 7.23
CA PHE A 224 17.12 -2.16 8.01
C PHE A 224 18.18 -1.18 7.49
N HIS A 225 18.95 -1.58 6.48
CA HIS A 225 19.96 -0.71 5.88
C HIS A 225 19.27 0.49 5.19
N GLY A 226 19.64 1.68 5.61
CA GLY A 226 19.06 2.92 5.07
C GLY A 226 17.60 3.15 5.48
N TRP A 227 17.12 2.46 6.52
CA TRP A 227 15.77 2.67 7.01
C TRP A 227 15.60 4.10 7.53
N ASN A 228 14.74 4.85 6.86
CA ASN A 228 14.38 6.19 7.29
C ASN A 228 13.32 6.11 8.39
N LEU A 229 13.78 6.08 9.64
CA LEU A 229 12.89 6.04 10.80
C LEU A 229 12.11 7.35 10.94
N PRO A 230 10.84 7.29 11.37
CA PRO A 230 10.08 8.46 11.77
C PRO A 230 10.82 9.32 12.81
N PRO A 231 10.61 10.66 12.80
CA PRO A 231 11.41 11.58 13.62
C PRO A 231 11.38 11.28 15.13
N ALA A 232 10.23 10.89 15.68
CA ALA A 232 10.12 10.54 17.10
C ALA A 232 10.96 9.31 17.45
N LEU A 233 10.90 8.25 16.64
CA LEU A 233 11.70 7.04 16.81
C LEU A 233 13.20 7.33 16.65
N THR A 234 13.58 8.20 15.72
CA THR A 234 14.98 8.63 15.55
C THR A 234 15.49 9.38 16.80
N ARG A 235 14.68 10.29 17.38
CA ARG A 235 14.99 11.00 18.62
C ARG A 235 15.13 10.04 19.81
N LEU A 236 14.19 9.10 19.95
CA LEU A 236 14.23 8.07 20.99
C LEU A 236 15.51 7.24 20.86
N ARG A 237 15.80 6.74 19.65
CA ARG A 237 17.01 5.94 19.41
C ARG A 237 18.28 6.64 19.84
N ARG A 238 18.41 7.93 19.53
CA ARG A 238 19.55 8.76 19.94
C ARG A 238 19.64 8.89 21.47
N LYS A 239 18.51 9.01 22.15
CA LYS A 239 18.45 9.13 23.63
C LYS A 239 18.77 7.83 24.35
N LEU A 240 18.33 6.67 23.80
CA LEU A 240 18.64 5.35 24.36
C LEU A 240 20.14 4.98 24.24
N GLY A 241 20.87 5.63 23.34
CA GLY A 241 22.29 5.38 23.12
C GLY A 241 22.56 4.13 22.28
N SER A 242 23.72 3.47 22.49
CA SER A 242 24.19 2.31 21.74
C SER A 242 24.44 1.12 22.67
N GLY A 243 24.41 -0.09 22.09
CA GLY A 243 24.64 -1.34 22.83
C GLY A 243 23.42 -2.26 22.79
N ASP A 244 23.61 -3.48 23.24
CA ASP A 244 22.60 -4.53 23.14
C ASP A 244 21.36 -4.23 24.00
N GLU A 245 21.56 -3.61 25.16
CA GLU A 245 20.42 -3.23 26.02
C GLU A 245 19.61 -2.09 25.40
N ALA A 246 20.27 -1.09 24.84
CA ALA A 246 19.62 0.00 24.12
C ALA A 246 18.83 -0.52 22.91
N ASP A 247 19.36 -1.54 22.21
CA ASP A 247 18.65 -2.18 21.10
C ASP A 247 17.43 -2.94 21.57
N ARG A 248 17.51 -3.70 22.67
CA ARG A 248 16.36 -4.42 23.25
C ARG A 248 15.24 -3.45 23.64
N ARG A 249 15.59 -2.36 24.30
CA ARG A 249 14.65 -1.31 24.70
C ARG A 249 14.00 -0.65 23.48
N PHE A 250 14.79 -0.30 22.48
CA PHE A 250 14.30 0.28 21.24
C PHE A 250 13.38 -0.67 20.47
N VAL A 251 13.75 -1.95 20.36
CA VAL A 251 12.94 -2.98 19.69
C VAL A 251 11.62 -3.23 20.40
N ARG A 252 11.56 -3.15 21.75
CA ARG A 252 10.31 -3.23 22.50
C ARG A 252 9.31 -2.12 22.09
N VAL A 253 9.80 -0.89 21.95
CA VAL A 253 8.97 0.23 21.48
C VAL A 253 8.57 0.04 20.02
N LEU A 254 9.48 -0.41 19.15
CA LEU A 254 9.13 -0.73 17.76
C LEU A 254 8.06 -1.82 17.67
N ALA A 255 8.12 -2.85 18.51
CA ALA A 255 7.12 -3.93 18.51
C ALA A 255 5.72 -3.42 18.88
N ALA A 256 5.61 -2.38 19.69
CA ALA A 256 4.32 -1.76 20.01
C ALA A 256 3.60 -1.17 18.78
N VAL A 257 4.34 -0.84 17.71
CA VAL A 257 3.73 -0.36 16.45
C VAL A 257 2.79 -1.41 15.83
N LEU A 258 3.05 -2.70 16.05
CA LEU A 258 2.19 -3.79 15.55
C LEU A 258 0.83 -3.85 16.23
N THR A 259 0.71 -3.36 17.44
CA THR A 259 -0.53 -3.39 18.24
C THR A 259 -1.23 -2.04 18.31
N ASP A 260 -0.47 -0.95 18.45
CA ASP A 260 -0.99 0.38 18.72
C ASP A 260 -0.99 1.29 17.48
N GLY A 261 -0.26 0.88 16.44
CA GLY A 261 -0.05 1.71 15.25
C GLY A 261 1.06 2.74 15.45
N LEU A 262 1.60 3.22 14.33
CA LEU A 262 2.75 4.13 14.32
C LEU A 262 2.43 5.48 14.95
N GLU A 263 1.26 6.05 14.67
CA GLU A 263 0.84 7.37 15.16
C GLU A 263 0.77 7.42 16.71
N ALA A 264 0.15 6.39 17.31
CA ALA A 264 0.04 6.31 18.77
C ALA A 264 1.42 6.15 19.43
N VAL A 265 2.29 5.31 18.84
CA VAL A 265 3.66 5.11 19.33
C VAL A 265 4.48 6.39 19.22
N GLU A 266 4.39 7.12 18.11
CA GLU A 266 5.06 8.42 17.96
C GLU A 266 4.55 9.46 18.94
N ALA A 267 3.23 9.51 19.21
CA ALA A 267 2.64 10.39 20.21
C ALA A 267 3.16 10.07 21.63
N ALA A 268 3.17 8.78 21.99
CA ALA A 268 3.68 8.33 23.28
C ALA A 268 5.18 8.63 23.46
N ILE A 269 5.99 8.46 22.39
CA ILE A 269 7.40 8.83 22.42
C ILE A 269 7.58 10.33 22.61
N ARG A 270 6.80 11.17 21.93
CA ARG A 270 6.88 12.62 22.09
C ARG A 270 6.54 13.02 23.52
N GLU A 271 5.44 12.52 24.06
CA GLU A 271 5.04 12.79 25.46
C GLU A 271 6.12 12.38 26.45
N ALA A 272 6.69 11.17 26.33
CA ALA A 272 7.75 10.69 27.21
C ALA A 272 9.01 11.57 27.11
N LEU A 273 9.43 11.93 25.90
CA LEU A 273 10.61 12.76 25.68
C LEU A 273 10.43 14.19 26.17
N ASP A 274 9.25 14.77 26.07
CA ASP A 274 8.92 16.11 26.54
C ASP A 274 8.86 16.15 28.08
N ALA A 275 8.47 15.02 28.73
CA ALA A 275 8.58 14.82 30.16
C ALA A 275 10.01 14.49 30.62
N GLY A 276 11.01 14.46 29.72
CA GLY A 276 12.40 14.14 30.03
C GLY A 276 12.68 12.64 30.26
N ALA A 277 11.70 11.74 30.03
CA ALA A 277 11.81 10.32 30.32
C ALA A 277 12.07 9.50 29.03
N ALA A 278 13.31 9.28 28.67
CA ALA A 278 13.68 8.41 27.55
C ALA A 278 13.71 6.93 27.97
N SER A 279 12.57 6.37 28.42
CA SER A 279 12.44 4.98 28.83
C SER A 279 11.37 4.26 28.01
N ASP A 280 11.69 3.04 27.57
CA ASP A 280 10.73 2.15 26.90
C ASP A 280 9.54 1.81 27.81
N GLU A 281 9.77 1.59 29.11
CA GLU A 281 8.71 1.31 30.09
C GLU A 281 7.73 2.49 30.23
N VAL A 282 8.23 3.72 30.28
CA VAL A 282 7.37 4.93 30.33
C VAL A 282 6.54 5.04 29.05
N ILE A 283 7.14 4.81 27.88
CA ILE A 283 6.44 4.87 26.60
C ILE A 283 5.34 3.79 26.53
N LEU A 284 5.64 2.56 26.95
CA LEU A 284 4.66 1.47 26.98
C LEU A 284 3.52 1.73 27.99
N ASN A 285 3.81 2.35 29.13
CA ASN A 285 2.79 2.78 30.10
C ASN A 285 1.89 3.89 29.53
N ILE A 286 2.45 4.85 28.79
CA ILE A 286 1.66 5.87 28.08
C ILE A 286 0.74 5.22 27.04
N LEU A 287 1.24 4.25 26.26
CA LEU A 287 0.43 3.49 25.32
C LEU A 287 -0.68 2.68 26.01
N ALA A 288 -0.39 2.06 27.16
CA ALA A 288 -1.40 1.35 27.94
C ALA A 288 -2.52 2.32 28.39
N ARG A 289 -2.15 3.52 28.86
CA ARG A 289 -3.13 4.57 29.20
C ARG A 289 -3.98 5.03 27.99
N TYR A 290 -3.40 5.09 26.78
CA TYR A 290 -4.17 5.44 25.56
C TYR A 290 -5.19 4.34 25.19
N ARG A 291 -4.95 3.09 25.56
CA ARG A 291 -5.89 1.98 25.33
C ARG A 291 -7.03 1.96 26.35
N GLU A 292 -6.81 2.52 27.54
CA GLU A 292 -7.86 2.58 28.57
C GLU A 292 -8.96 3.54 28.09
N PRO A 293 -10.23 3.12 28.06
CA PRO A 293 -11.32 4.03 27.80
C PRO A 293 -11.31 5.12 28.85
N ALA A 294 -11.42 6.37 28.43
CA ALA A 294 -11.55 7.49 29.38
C ALA A 294 -12.71 7.18 30.34
N THR A 295 -12.39 6.87 31.57
CA THR A 295 -13.36 6.70 32.63
C THR A 295 -13.80 8.10 33.08
N ASP A 296 -14.66 8.73 32.30
CA ASP A 296 -15.27 10.05 32.60
C ASP A 296 -16.36 9.97 33.69
N ARG A 297 -16.39 8.92 34.47
CA ARG A 297 -17.24 8.87 35.67
C ARG A 297 -16.35 8.96 36.90
N PRO A 298 -16.32 10.09 37.57
CA PRO A 298 -15.90 10.06 38.95
C PRO A 298 -16.77 8.99 39.63
N LEU A 299 -16.15 8.00 40.23
CA LEU A 299 -16.83 7.11 41.13
C LEU A 299 -17.32 7.98 42.28
N ASP A 300 -18.57 8.40 42.23
CA ASP A 300 -19.29 8.94 43.39
C ASP A 300 -19.46 7.79 44.40
N VAL A 301 -18.33 7.44 44.99
CA VAL A 301 -18.34 6.52 46.13
C VAL A 301 -18.71 7.35 47.34
N VAL A 302 -20.02 7.55 47.53
CA VAL A 302 -20.54 7.96 48.84
C VAL A 302 -20.39 6.73 49.75
N VAL A 303 -19.18 6.42 50.12
CA VAL A 303 -18.91 5.47 51.20
C VAL A 303 -18.56 6.33 52.40
N ASP A 304 -19.54 6.46 53.33
CA ASP A 304 -19.29 6.95 54.66
C ASP A 304 -18.42 5.88 55.36
N LEU A 305 -17.11 5.94 55.15
CA LEU A 305 -16.14 5.04 55.79
C LEU A 305 -16.05 5.38 57.27
N LYS A 306 -17.10 5.06 57.99
CA LYS A 306 -17.02 5.02 59.46
C LYS A 306 -16.19 3.84 59.86
N LEU A 307 -15.01 4.12 60.38
CA LEU A 307 -14.25 3.13 61.12
C LEU A 307 -15.15 2.58 62.22
N SER A 308 -15.53 1.30 62.12
CA SER A 308 -16.36 0.63 63.16
C SER A 308 -15.64 0.52 64.47
N HIS A 309 -14.35 0.71 64.52
CA HIS A 309 -13.51 0.71 65.71
C HIS A 309 -12.40 1.76 65.56
N PRO A 310 -12.14 2.57 66.62
CA PRO A 310 -11.00 3.46 66.55
C PRO A 310 -9.71 2.67 66.44
N PRO A 311 -8.76 3.08 65.57
CA PRO A 311 -7.48 2.40 65.43
C PRO A 311 -6.69 2.59 66.72
N VAL A 312 -6.64 1.58 67.57
CA VAL A 312 -5.78 1.55 68.77
C VAL A 312 -4.47 0.88 68.33
N ALA A 313 -3.40 1.66 68.41
CA ALA A 313 -2.06 1.12 68.14
C ALA A 313 -1.64 0.20 69.29
N ASP A 314 -1.64 -1.10 69.02
CA ASP A 314 -1.09 -2.08 69.97
C ASP A 314 0.39 -2.32 69.64
N CYS A 315 1.25 -1.55 70.27
CA CYS A 315 2.71 -1.67 70.09
C CYS A 315 3.28 -2.97 70.64
N ALA A 316 2.62 -3.60 71.63
CA ALA A 316 3.06 -4.87 72.17
C ALA A 316 3.03 -6.02 71.18
N ARG A 317 2.18 -5.95 70.16
CA ARG A 317 2.10 -6.91 69.09
C ARG A 317 3.38 -6.95 68.21
N TYR A 318 4.13 -5.88 68.15
CA TYR A 318 5.39 -5.81 67.40
C TYR A 318 6.58 -6.27 68.21
N ASP A 319 6.50 -6.29 69.51
CA ASP A 319 7.55 -6.82 70.40
C ASP A 319 7.60 -8.32 70.34
N THR A 320 6.47 -9.01 70.19
CA THR A 320 6.42 -10.47 69.95
C THR A 320 7.02 -10.87 68.63
N VAL A 321 6.85 -10.07 67.58
CA VAL A 321 7.42 -10.29 66.24
C VAL A 321 8.96 -10.11 66.25
N ARG A 322 9.51 -9.32 67.15
CA ARG A 322 10.95 -9.11 67.32
C ARG A 322 11.63 -10.15 68.21
N GLY A 323 10.88 -11.10 68.72
CA GLY A 323 11.45 -12.14 69.61
C GLY A 323 11.98 -11.56 70.93
N LEU A 324 11.54 -10.39 71.29
CA LEU A 324 11.77 -9.82 72.63
C LEU A 324 10.65 -10.35 73.52
N ASP A 325 10.80 -11.61 73.95
CA ASP A 325 10.03 -12.10 75.12
C ASP A 325 10.35 -11.20 76.26
N ALA A 326 9.33 -10.59 76.86
CA ALA A 326 9.44 -9.93 78.16
C ALA A 326 9.81 -10.97 79.21
N ALA A 327 11.11 -11.14 79.44
CA ALA A 327 11.64 -11.80 80.62
C ALA A 327 11.72 -10.68 81.69
N ALA A 328 10.76 -10.73 82.60
CA ALA A 328 10.94 -10.44 84.01
C ALA A 328 9.64 -10.48 84.75
#